data_74c7d39fc1b0adaade75f1584ed2284f
#
_entry.id   74c7d39fc1b0adaade75f1584ed2284f
#
_cell.length_a   1.000
_cell.length_b   1.000
_cell.length_c   1.000
_cell.angle_alpha   90.00
_cell.angle_beta   90.00
_cell.angle_gamma   90.00
#
_symmetry.space_group_name_H-M   'P 1'
#
loop_
_entity.id
_entity.type
_entity.pdbx_description
1 polymer ?
#
loop_
_entity_poly.entity_id
_entity_poly.type
_entity_poly.pdbx_seq_one_letter_code
_entity_poly.pdbx_strand_id
1 'polypeptide(L)'
;MDRPVKPAPTGKVVRIGGASGFWGDSSLGPVQLVRSGGIDYLVFDYLAELTMSILAGARMRRPEEGYAVDFVTLALRSVLKQAVEQGIRIVSNAGGVNPKGCAAAVQELADELGVTVRIAVVEGDDVLPLAAAMRDAGTVEMSSGEPIPQRLVTANAYLGALPIARALDARADIVITGRCVDSAVTLGVLMHEFGWAADDFDRLAAGSLAGHIIECGCQATGGLHTDWASVPDWADIGYPIVECREDGSFVVTKPPGTGGLVTPATVGEQLLYEIGDPAHYLLPDVVCDFRRVCMEPAGPHRVLVTGARGRPPTNTYKVSATGQAGFKVSGQLTIVGIDAPAKARRTGEALLERGRRLLRESGFADFLATNIELLGTESAYGPHARALPTREVVLRLTVTHAERRALERFSREFAAPGTSWSPGTTGAGGRPSVSPVLRQFAWLIAKERVTPTVTLGETTFPVTLPPPQPPLAPQPLATSQGTLPAGPSKTVPLVQIAFGRSGDKGNTSNIGLIARHPALLPILKHQVMPERVQEYLGHLVQGPVHRYELPGIHAINLVCEQALGGGGMASLRNDPLGKGMAQLLLDMPVEVPERLLQELPS
;
A
#
# COMPACT_ATOMS: atom_id res chain seq x y z
N MET A 1 -13.38 18.82 -31.30
CA MET A 1 -14.83 19.05 -31.11
C MET A 1 -15.14 18.82 -29.64
N ASP A 2 -15.33 19.92 -28.92
CA ASP A 2 -15.66 19.86 -27.48
C ASP A 2 -17.01 19.17 -27.30
N ARG A 3 -16.99 18.01 -26.62
CA ARG A 3 -18.24 17.41 -26.12
C ARG A 3 -18.78 18.29 -25.00
N PRO A 4 -20.08 18.63 -25.01
CA PRO A 4 -20.67 19.45 -23.95
C PRO A 4 -20.53 18.68 -22.61
N VAL A 5 -19.96 19.35 -21.62
CA VAL A 5 -19.89 18.87 -20.24
C VAL A 5 -21.33 18.68 -19.75
N LYS A 6 -21.72 17.44 -19.43
CA LYS A 6 -23.02 17.18 -18.81
C LYS A 6 -23.10 17.94 -17.48
N PRO A 7 -24.20 18.66 -17.21
CA PRO A 7 -24.37 19.30 -15.90
C PRO A 7 -24.33 18.26 -14.79
N ALA A 8 -23.63 18.59 -13.69
CA ALA A 8 -23.56 17.72 -12.52
C ALA A 8 -24.99 17.46 -12.00
N PRO A 9 -25.33 16.21 -11.62
CA PRO A 9 -26.64 15.92 -11.05
C PRO A 9 -26.82 16.71 -9.74
N THR A 10 -28.02 17.26 -9.56
CA THR A 10 -28.45 17.96 -8.33
C THR A 10 -28.75 16.92 -7.25
N GLY A 11 -27.90 16.81 -6.23
CA GLY A 11 -28.09 15.89 -5.09
C GLY A 11 -27.07 16.18 -3.98
N LYS A 12 -27.26 15.52 -2.83
CA LYS A 12 -26.30 15.56 -1.72
C LYS A 12 -24.92 15.10 -2.19
N VAL A 13 -23.89 15.88 -1.87
CA VAL A 13 -22.48 15.52 -2.08
C VAL A 13 -21.80 15.43 -0.72
N VAL A 14 -21.09 14.35 -0.48
CA VAL A 14 -20.27 14.15 0.73
C VAL A 14 -18.80 14.27 0.34
N ARG A 15 -18.09 15.18 0.99
CA ARG A 15 -16.68 15.48 0.72
C ARG A 15 -15.79 14.88 1.80
N ILE A 16 -14.91 13.97 1.40
CA ILE A 16 -14.03 13.23 2.30
C ILE A 16 -12.58 13.51 1.90
N GLY A 17 -11.79 14.00 2.86
CA GLY A 17 -10.36 14.21 2.68
C GLY A 17 -9.54 13.06 3.27
N GLY A 18 -8.66 12.46 2.45
CA GLY A 18 -7.69 11.44 2.88
C GLY A 18 -6.43 12.11 3.46
N ALA A 19 -6.24 12.06 4.77
CA ALA A 19 -5.24 12.86 5.48
C ALA A 19 -3.90 12.15 5.72
N SER A 20 -3.79 10.87 5.43
CA SER A 20 -2.55 10.08 5.57
C SER A 20 -2.61 8.83 4.73
N GLY A 21 -1.45 8.31 4.32
CA GLY A 21 -1.33 7.04 3.62
C GLY A 21 -0.61 5.95 4.44
N PHE A 22 -0.04 6.27 5.59
CA PHE A 22 0.64 5.33 6.48
C PHE A 22 0.99 5.99 7.82
N TRP A 23 1.32 5.19 8.85
CA TRP A 23 1.83 5.71 10.11
C TRP A 23 3.22 6.34 9.94
N GLY A 24 3.31 7.63 10.24
CA GLY A 24 4.52 8.43 10.03
C GLY A 24 4.47 9.28 8.75
N ASP A 25 3.32 9.36 8.08
CA ASP A 25 3.10 10.30 6.97
C ASP A 25 3.11 11.76 7.48
N SER A 26 3.16 12.69 6.55
CA SER A 26 3.28 14.11 6.85
C SER A 26 2.10 14.64 7.69
N SER A 27 2.42 15.41 8.73
CA SER A 27 1.42 16.15 9.50
C SER A 27 0.80 17.34 8.73
N LEU A 28 1.24 17.62 7.51
CA LEU A 28 0.67 18.68 6.65
C LEU A 28 -0.68 18.27 6.06
N GLY A 29 -0.92 16.98 5.80
CA GLY A 29 -2.15 16.51 5.17
C GLY A 29 -3.42 16.97 5.89
N PRO A 30 -3.61 16.65 7.17
CA PRO A 30 -4.80 17.11 7.90
C PRO A 30 -4.90 18.63 7.94
N VAL A 31 -3.78 19.35 8.04
CA VAL A 31 -3.76 20.82 8.07
C VAL A 31 -4.23 21.42 6.75
N GLN A 32 -3.75 20.91 5.61
CA GLN A 32 -4.19 21.36 4.28
C GLN A 32 -5.70 21.13 4.09
N LEU A 33 -6.18 19.93 4.43
CA LEU A 33 -7.58 19.53 4.24
C LEU A 33 -8.54 20.34 5.09
N VAL A 34 -8.23 20.53 6.38
CA VAL A 34 -9.10 21.30 7.30
C VAL A 34 -9.05 22.80 6.97
N ARG A 35 -7.88 23.35 6.65
CA ARG A 35 -7.74 24.78 6.31
C ARG A 35 -8.38 25.16 4.98
N SER A 36 -8.36 24.26 3.98
CA SER A 36 -9.01 24.51 2.69
C SER A 36 -10.52 24.69 2.83
N GLY A 37 -11.10 24.16 3.89
CA GLY A 37 -12.53 24.15 4.15
C GLY A 37 -13.31 23.26 3.19
N GLY A 38 -14.58 23.08 3.48
CA GLY A 38 -15.52 22.42 2.57
C GLY A 38 -15.36 20.91 2.45
N ILE A 39 -14.73 20.22 3.41
CA ILE A 39 -14.85 18.79 3.62
C ILE A 39 -15.81 18.50 4.77
N ASP A 40 -16.53 17.36 4.68
CA ASP A 40 -17.45 16.90 5.72
C ASP A 40 -16.74 15.91 6.66
N TYR A 41 -15.79 15.15 6.12
CA TYR A 41 -15.04 14.12 6.82
C TYR A 41 -13.55 14.18 6.54
N LEU A 42 -12.78 13.88 7.60
CA LEU A 42 -11.35 13.68 7.54
C LEU A 42 -11.05 12.21 7.88
N VAL A 43 -10.48 11.48 6.95
CA VAL A 43 -10.15 10.07 7.15
C VAL A 43 -8.64 9.86 7.20
N PHE A 44 -8.21 8.89 8.04
CA PHE A 44 -6.80 8.54 8.19
C PHE A 44 -6.64 7.03 8.07
N ASP A 45 -5.77 6.61 7.17
CA ASP A 45 -5.28 5.25 7.11
C ASP A 45 -3.82 5.20 7.60
N TYR A 46 -3.59 4.45 8.68
CA TYR A 46 -2.28 4.30 9.31
C TYR A 46 -1.78 2.87 9.32
N LEU A 47 -2.64 1.89 9.03
CA LEU A 47 -2.34 0.50 9.33
C LEU A 47 -1.97 -0.31 8.10
N ALA A 48 -0.75 -0.82 8.14
CA ALA A 48 -0.30 -1.94 7.33
C ALA A 48 0.06 -3.11 8.25
N GLU A 49 0.29 -4.28 7.70
CA GLU A 49 0.66 -5.48 8.45
C GLU A 49 1.89 -5.27 9.33
N LEU A 50 2.88 -4.56 8.79
CA LEU A 50 4.08 -4.19 9.53
C LEU A 50 3.78 -3.26 10.69
N THR A 51 2.93 -2.26 10.48
CA THR A 51 2.53 -1.28 11.49
C THR A 51 1.91 -1.97 12.70
N MET A 52 1.02 -2.94 12.49
CA MET A 52 0.40 -3.72 13.56
C MET A 52 1.44 -4.39 14.47
N SER A 53 2.50 -4.95 13.89
CA SER A 53 3.58 -5.61 14.65
C SER A 53 4.41 -4.62 15.46
N ILE A 54 4.69 -3.44 14.90
CA ILE A 54 5.43 -2.39 15.60
C ILE A 54 4.60 -1.88 16.78
N LEU A 55 3.31 -1.66 16.58
CA LEU A 55 2.38 -1.22 17.62
C LEU A 55 2.23 -2.27 18.74
N ALA A 56 2.15 -3.55 18.40
CA ALA A 56 2.16 -4.62 19.41
C ALA A 56 3.45 -4.62 20.23
N GLY A 57 4.59 -4.45 19.57
CA GLY A 57 5.88 -4.30 20.25
C GLY A 57 5.95 -3.07 21.16
N ALA A 58 5.31 -1.97 20.80
CA ALA A 58 5.18 -0.78 21.64
C ALA A 58 4.31 -1.07 22.87
N ARG A 59 3.13 -1.68 22.68
CA ARG A 59 2.21 -2.05 23.76
C ARG A 59 2.82 -3.03 24.78
N MET A 60 3.67 -3.96 24.32
CA MET A 60 4.38 -4.87 25.22
C MET A 60 5.36 -4.16 26.15
N ARG A 61 5.91 -3.01 25.73
CA ARG A 61 6.83 -2.20 26.53
C ARG A 61 6.10 -1.22 27.41
N ARG A 62 5.02 -0.65 26.90
CA ARG A 62 4.16 0.34 27.56
C ARG A 62 2.69 -0.01 27.25
N PRO A 63 1.94 -0.55 28.23
CA PRO A 63 0.57 -1.04 28.02
C PRO A 63 -0.41 0.03 27.52
N GLU A 64 -0.15 1.30 27.80
CA GLU A 64 -0.91 2.46 27.32
C GLU A 64 -0.70 2.74 25.82
N GLU A 65 0.39 2.30 25.22
CA GLU A 65 0.68 2.43 23.78
C GLU A 65 0.03 1.29 22.97
N GLY A 66 0.40 1.17 21.70
CA GLY A 66 -0.12 0.18 20.77
C GLY A 66 -1.09 0.75 19.76
N TYR A 67 -1.15 2.07 19.65
CA TYR A 67 -1.86 2.83 18.63
C TYR A 67 -0.91 3.83 17.94
N ALA A 68 -1.31 4.42 16.82
CA ALA A 68 -0.53 5.43 16.11
C ALA A 68 -0.50 6.73 16.91
N VAL A 69 0.53 6.90 17.75
CA VAL A 69 0.63 8.06 18.67
C VAL A 69 0.65 9.40 17.94
N ASP A 70 1.21 9.45 16.73
CA ASP A 70 1.30 10.64 15.88
C ASP A 70 -0.10 11.15 15.46
N PHE A 71 -1.09 10.26 15.38
CA PHE A 71 -2.48 10.64 15.15
C PHE A 71 -2.96 11.65 16.20
N VAL A 72 -2.65 11.41 17.47
CA VAL A 72 -3.06 12.29 18.58
C VAL A 72 -2.10 13.47 18.73
N THR A 73 -0.78 13.17 18.81
CA THR A 73 0.23 14.15 19.22
C THR A 73 0.60 15.15 18.14
N LEU A 74 0.43 14.79 16.86
CA LEU A 74 0.75 15.65 15.71
C LEU A 74 -0.52 16.01 14.93
N ALA A 75 -1.21 15.01 14.35
CA ALA A 75 -2.32 15.26 13.44
C ALA A 75 -3.49 15.95 14.13
N LEU A 76 -4.13 15.31 15.11
CA LEU A 76 -5.29 15.89 15.80
C LEU A 76 -4.93 17.15 16.58
N ARG A 77 -3.78 17.19 17.24
CA ARG A 77 -3.34 18.40 17.96
C ARG A 77 -3.32 19.64 17.08
N SER A 78 -3.00 19.48 15.80
CA SER A 78 -2.92 20.60 14.84
C SER A 78 -4.28 21.05 14.29
N VAL A 79 -5.32 20.17 14.29
CA VAL A 79 -6.56 20.45 13.55
C VAL A 79 -7.85 20.21 14.35
N LEU A 80 -7.82 19.49 15.48
CA LEU A 80 -9.05 19.03 16.16
C LEU A 80 -10.01 20.16 16.48
N LYS A 81 -9.51 21.26 17.05
CA LYS A 81 -10.34 22.40 17.40
C LYS A 81 -11.03 22.99 16.17
N GLN A 82 -10.27 23.23 15.11
CA GLN A 82 -10.80 23.80 13.87
C GLN A 82 -11.76 22.80 13.17
N ALA A 83 -11.47 21.51 13.20
CA ALA A 83 -12.35 20.49 12.64
C ALA A 83 -13.70 20.46 13.35
N VAL A 84 -13.70 20.52 14.69
CA VAL A 84 -14.94 20.60 15.50
C VAL A 84 -15.72 21.88 15.20
N GLU A 85 -15.05 23.04 15.13
CA GLU A 85 -15.68 24.32 14.80
C GLU A 85 -16.32 24.33 13.41
N GLN A 86 -15.76 23.58 12.46
CA GLN A 86 -16.27 23.42 11.10
C GLN A 86 -17.29 22.28 10.96
N GLY A 87 -17.54 21.49 12.01
CA GLY A 87 -18.42 20.32 11.96
C GLY A 87 -17.85 19.13 11.18
N ILE A 88 -16.53 19.09 10.96
CA ILE A 88 -15.84 17.99 10.29
C ILE A 88 -15.76 16.79 11.25
N ARG A 89 -16.27 15.64 10.81
CA ARG A 89 -16.13 14.36 11.54
C ARG A 89 -14.84 13.66 11.15
N ILE A 90 -14.32 12.80 12.03
CA ILE A 90 -13.04 12.14 11.85
C ILE A 90 -13.21 10.63 11.97
N VAL A 91 -12.63 9.88 11.01
CA VAL A 91 -12.60 8.41 11.06
C VAL A 91 -11.16 7.94 10.84
N SER A 92 -10.67 7.07 11.72
CA SER A 92 -9.29 6.58 11.63
C SER A 92 -9.13 5.16 12.16
N ASN A 93 -8.27 4.39 11.50
CA ASN A 93 -7.81 3.10 12.00
C ASN A 93 -6.55 3.23 12.90
N ALA A 94 -6.23 4.44 13.36
CA ALA A 94 -5.08 4.73 14.23
C ALA A 94 -5.06 3.92 15.55
N GLY A 95 -6.17 3.31 15.92
CA GLY A 95 -6.28 2.50 17.15
C GLY A 95 -5.36 1.29 17.20
N GLY A 96 -4.95 0.76 16.04
CA GLY A 96 -3.97 -0.34 15.97
C GLY A 96 -4.37 -1.54 16.83
N VAL A 97 -3.51 -1.93 17.77
CA VAL A 97 -3.77 -3.01 18.74
C VAL A 97 -4.32 -2.49 20.09
N ASN A 98 -4.56 -1.20 20.21
CA ASN A 98 -5.09 -0.55 21.42
C ASN A 98 -6.03 0.61 21.11
N PRO A 99 -7.16 0.37 20.43
CA PRO A 99 -8.08 1.44 20.04
C PRO A 99 -8.69 2.20 21.25
N LYS A 100 -8.88 1.54 22.40
CA LYS A 100 -9.33 2.22 23.63
C LYS A 100 -8.29 3.17 24.19
N GLY A 101 -6.99 2.78 24.17
CA GLY A 101 -5.91 3.66 24.57
C GLY A 101 -5.81 4.89 23.66
N CYS A 102 -5.99 4.71 22.35
CA CYS A 102 -6.06 5.79 21.39
C CYS A 102 -7.23 6.75 21.73
N ALA A 103 -8.43 6.22 21.98
CA ALA A 103 -9.60 7.01 22.31
C ALA A 103 -9.42 7.81 23.61
N ALA A 104 -8.81 7.21 24.63
CA ALA A 104 -8.49 7.91 25.87
C ALA A 104 -7.54 9.09 25.64
N ALA A 105 -6.48 8.88 24.85
CA ALA A 105 -5.53 9.95 24.50
C ALA A 105 -6.18 11.06 23.64
N VAL A 106 -7.12 10.72 22.75
CA VAL A 106 -7.91 11.73 22.02
C VAL A 106 -8.83 12.50 22.95
N GLN A 107 -9.44 11.85 23.95
CA GLN A 107 -10.27 12.54 24.94
C GLN A 107 -9.43 13.52 25.77
N GLU A 108 -8.27 13.09 26.24
CA GLU A 108 -7.34 13.98 26.98
C GLU A 108 -6.95 15.21 26.14
N LEU A 109 -6.67 15.01 24.85
CA LEU A 109 -6.38 16.11 23.93
C LEU A 109 -7.60 17.04 23.75
N ALA A 110 -8.80 16.49 23.62
CA ALA A 110 -10.04 17.28 23.48
C ALA A 110 -10.28 18.15 24.73
N ASP A 111 -10.09 17.57 25.90
CA ASP A 111 -10.20 18.28 27.18
C ASP A 111 -9.16 19.41 27.29
N GLU A 112 -7.90 19.14 26.91
CA GLU A 112 -6.82 20.15 26.85
C GLU A 112 -7.16 21.32 25.92
N LEU A 113 -7.75 21.01 24.74
CA LEU A 113 -8.12 22.03 23.75
C LEU A 113 -9.47 22.72 24.07
N GLY A 114 -10.19 22.26 25.09
CA GLY A 114 -11.50 22.78 25.48
C GLY A 114 -12.61 22.52 24.46
N VAL A 115 -12.55 21.36 23.76
CA VAL A 115 -13.56 20.94 22.78
C VAL A 115 -14.30 19.70 23.29
N THR A 116 -15.59 19.60 22.97
CA THR A 116 -16.41 18.44 23.32
C THR A 116 -16.61 17.58 22.09
N VAL A 117 -16.25 16.29 22.18
CA VAL A 117 -16.37 15.30 21.10
C VAL A 117 -16.93 13.98 21.64
N ARG A 118 -17.70 13.28 20.82
CA ARG A 118 -18.16 11.91 21.08
C ARG A 118 -17.28 10.94 20.32
N ILE A 119 -16.50 10.16 21.04
CA ILE A 119 -15.54 9.23 20.46
C ILE A 119 -16.14 7.83 20.50
N ALA A 120 -16.28 7.21 19.34
CA ALA A 120 -16.62 5.79 19.22
C ALA A 120 -15.38 4.95 18.95
N VAL A 121 -15.36 3.75 19.55
CA VAL A 121 -14.30 2.76 19.36
C VAL A 121 -14.88 1.53 18.70
N VAL A 122 -14.30 1.10 17.59
CA VAL A 122 -14.62 -0.16 16.90
C VAL A 122 -13.56 -1.20 17.23
N GLU A 123 -14.01 -2.34 17.75
CA GLU A 123 -13.17 -3.48 18.17
C GLU A 123 -13.70 -4.81 17.60
N GLY A 124 -12.98 -5.90 17.84
CA GLY A 124 -13.34 -7.26 17.43
C GLY A 124 -12.43 -7.84 16.35
N ASP A 125 -11.45 -7.07 15.89
CA ASP A 125 -10.46 -7.50 14.90
C ASP A 125 -9.37 -8.41 15.49
N ASP A 126 -9.08 -8.34 16.81
CA ASP A 126 -8.07 -9.17 17.47
C ASP A 126 -8.55 -10.62 17.56
N VAL A 127 -7.95 -11.49 16.73
CA VAL A 127 -8.21 -12.92 16.70
C VAL A 127 -6.99 -13.75 17.16
N LEU A 128 -5.97 -13.10 17.75
CA LEU A 128 -4.80 -13.78 18.32
C LEU A 128 -5.18 -14.87 19.33
N PRO A 129 -6.19 -14.70 20.21
CA PRO A 129 -6.66 -15.74 21.10
C PRO A 129 -7.18 -17.01 20.40
N LEU A 130 -7.63 -16.89 19.16
CA LEU A 130 -8.14 -18.01 18.35
C LEU A 130 -7.06 -18.74 17.55
N ALA A 131 -5.86 -18.18 17.43
CA ALA A 131 -4.80 -18.69 16.55
C ALA A 131 -4.34 -20.12 16.91
N ALA A 132 -4.28 -20.46 18.19
CA ALA A 132 -3.93 -21.80 18.64
C ALA A 132 -4.98 -22.84 18.17
N ALA A 133 -6.26 -22.57 18.41
CA ALA A 133 -7.34 -23.45 18.01
C ALA A 133 -7.43 -23.61 16.47
N MET A 134 -7.13 -22.53 15.72
CA MET A 134 -7.10 -22.59 14.26
C MET A 134 -5.93 -23.43 13.74
N ARG A 135 -4.75 -23.28 14.32
CA ARG A 135 -3.60 -24.14 14.01
C ARG A 135 -3.91 -25.62 14.28
N ASP A 136 -4.48 -25.92 15.44
CA ASP A 136 -4.80 -27.29 15.84
C ASP A 136 -5.91 -27.90 14.94
N ALA A 137 -6.75 -27.06 14.35
CA ALA A 137 -7.73 -27.44 13.32
C ALA A 137 -7.11 -27.59 11.92
N GLY A 138 -5.78 -27.42 11.77
CA GLY A 138 -5.08 -27.60 10.50
C GLY A 138 -5.15 -26.39 9.56
N THR A 139 -5.51 -25.21 10.05
CA THR A 139 -5.47 -23.99 9.24
C THR A 139 -4.04 -23.66 8.81
N VAL A 140 -3.85 -23.35 7.53
CA VAL A 140 -2.55 -23.04 6.93
C VAL A 140 -2.53 -21.61 6.37
N GLU A 141 -1.33 -21.09 6.14
CA GLU A 141 -1.11 -19.84 5.44
C GLU A 141 -1.65 -19.93 4.00
N MET A 142 -2.41 -18.93 3.59
CA MET A 142 -3.24 -19.00 2.37
C MET A 142 -2.45 -19.03 1.05
N SER A 143 -1.18 -18.57 1.05
CA SER A 143 -0.34 -18.51 -0.16
C SER A 143 0.71 -19.63 -0.18
N SER A 144 1.35 -19.91 0.95
CA SER A 144 2.44 -20.88 1.05
C SER A 144 1.99 -22.28 1.47
N GLY A 145 0.80 -22.40 2.08
CA GLY A 145 0.33 -23.64 2.69
C GLY A 145 1.06 -24.04 3.97
N GLU A 146 1.93 -23.17 4.52
CA GLU A 146 2.67 -23.44 5.75
C GLU A 146 1.73 -23.42 6.97
N PRO A 147 2.00 -24.23 8.00
CA PRO A 147 1.24 -24.19 9.24
C PRO A 147 1.37 -22.83 9.95
N ILE A 148 0.31 -22.40 10.63
CA ILE A 148 0.36 -21.20 11.48
C ILE A 148 1.45 -21.38 12.55
N PRO A 149 2.36 -20.40 12.73
CA PRO A 149 3.43 -20.46 13.73
C PRO A 149 2.90 -20.58 15.16
N GLN A 150 3.67 -21.24 16.02
CA GLN A 150 3.31 -21.36 17.45
C GLN A 150 3.32 -20.01 18.17
N ARG A 151 4.22 -19.11 17.75
CA ARG A 151 4.37 -17.79 18.37
C ARG A 151 4.06 -16.71 17.36
N LEU A 152 2.94 -16.06 17.59
CA LEU A 152 2.53 -14.87 16.86
C LEU A 152 2.66 -13.65 17.76
N VAL A 153 2.93 -12.51 17.16
CA VAL A 153 2.96 -11.19 17.81
C VAL A 153 1.59 -10.52 17.69
N THR A 154 0.96 -10.65 16.51
CA THR A 154 -0.39 -10.15 16.23
C THR A 154 -1.14 -11.15 15.36
N ALA A 155 -2.48 -11.12 15.45
CA ALA A 155 -3.38 -11.74 14.49
C ALA A 155 -4.68 -10.93 14.47
N ASN A 156 -4.94 -10.20 13.39
CA ASN A 156 -6.08 -9.30 13.28
C ASN A 156 -6.87 -9.60 12.02
N ALA A 157 -8.20 -9.73 12.17
CA ALA A 157 -9.12 -9.82 11.07
C ALA A 157 -9.31 -8.45 10.43
N TYR A 158 -9.35 -8.39 9.11
CA TYR A 158 -9.69 -7.15 8.41
C TYR A 158 -11.21 -6.92 8.51
N LEU A 159 -11.63 -6.07 9.44
CA LEU A 159 -13.05 -5.70 9.55
C LEU A 159 -13.49 -4.85 8.36
N GLY A 160 -14.80 -4.89 8.08
CA GLY A 160 -15.41 -4.05 7.04
C GLY A 160 -15.88 -2.69 7.56
N ALA A 161 -16.64 -2.01 6.70
CA ALA A 161 -17.12 -0.65 6.91
C ALA A 161 -18.36 -0.55 7.81
N LEU A 162 -19.17 -1.62 7.91
CA LEU A 162 -20.44 -1.58 8.63
C LEU A 162 -20.32 -1.13 10.09
N PRO A 163 -19.30 -1.56 10.88
CA PRO A 163 -19.13 -1.07 12.26
C PRO A 163 -18.87 0.45 12.33
N ILE A 164 -18.15 0.99 11.35
CA ILE A 164 -17.89 2.44 11.26
C ILE A 164 -19.18 3.19 10.98
N ALA A 165 -20.00 2.71 10.02
CA ALA A 165 -21.30 3.29 9.74
C ALA A 165 -22.20 3.29 11.00
N ARG A 166 -22.22 2.18 11.76
CA ARG A 166 -23.01 2.09 13.02
C ARG A 166 -22.51 3.03 14.11
N ALA A 167 -21.20 3.26 14.19
CA ALA A 167 -20.63 4.26 15.10
C ALA A 167 -21.08 5.69 14.73
N LEU A 168 -21.10 6.01 13.44
CA LEU A 168 -21.60 7.30 12.93
C LEU A 168 -23.12 7.45 13.11
N ASP A 169 -23.90 6.38 12.91
CA ASP A 169 -25.35 6.34 13.19
C ASP A 169 -25.64 6.63 14.68
N ALA A 170 -24.77 6.16 15.58
CA ALA A 170 -24.81 6.48 17.01
C ALA A 170 -24.33 7.91 17.33
N ARG A 171 -24.09 8.72 16.29
CA ARG A 171 -23.69 10.13 16.36
C ARG A 171 -22.28 10.36 16.91
N ALA A 172 -21.33 9.47 16.65
CA ALA A 172 -19.93 9.73 16.93
C ALA A 172 -19.41 10.92 16.10
N ASP A 173 -18.59 11.75 16.71
CA ASP A 173 -17.86 12.84 16.03
C ASP A 173 -16.49 12.34 15.56
N ILE A 174 -15.91 11.39 16.32
CA ILE A 174 -14.65 10.71 16.00
C ILE A 174 -14.87 9.20 16.10
N VAL A 175 -14.47 8.44 15.09
CA VAL A 175 -14.48 6.97 15.10
C VAL A 175 -13.05 6.45 15.02
N ILE A 176 -12.67 5.64 15.99
CA ILE A 176 -11.36 5.00 16.08
C ILE A 176 -11.53 3.50 15.94
N THR A 177 -10.80 2.88 15.02
CA THR A 177 -10.86 1.43 14.83
C THR A 177 -9.51 0.76 15.10
N GLY A 178 -9.52 -0.55 15.38
CA GLY A 178 -8.41 -1.46 15.18
C GLY A 178 -8.21 -1.76 13.69
N ARG A 179 -7.80 -2.99 13.33
CA ARG A 179 -7.57 -3.36 11.93
C ARG A 179 -8.89 -3.49 11.17
N CYS A 180 -9.01 -2.72 10.14
CA CYS A 180 -10.06 -2.84 9.13
C CYS A 180 -9.41 -2.83 7.72
N VAL A 181 -10.16 -3.09 6.66
CA VAL A 181 -9.66 -2.82 5.31
C VAL A 181 -9.51 -1.32 5.11
N ASP A 182 -8.50 -0.92 4.40
CA ASP A 182 -8.05 0.47 4.29
C ASP A 182 -9.16 1.39 3.77
N SER A 183 -9.92 0.94 2.79
CA SER A 183 -11.08 1.67 2.24
C SER A 183 -12.30 1.75 3.20
N ALA A 184 -12.33 0.96 4.29
CA ALA A 184 -13.49 0.93 5.20
C ALA A 184 -13.73 2.26 5.91
N VAL A 185 -12.67 3.02 6.20
CA VAL A 185 -12.77 4.34 6.85
C VAL A 185 -13.54 5.35 5.98
N THR A 186 -13.52 5.18 4.67
CA THR A 186 -14.29 5.97 3.70
C THR A 186 -15.66 5.35 3.41
N LEU A 187 -15.72 4.05 3.14
CA LEU A 187 -16.98 3.36 2.84
C LEU A 187 -17.97 3.48 4.00
N GLY A 188 -17.50 3.37 5.25
CA GLY A 188 -18.37 3.51 6.44
C GLY A 188 -19.03 4.88 6.54
N VAL A 189 -18.31 5.94 6.15
CA VAL A 189 -18.87 7.30 6.03
C VAL A 189 -19.98 7.33 4.98
N LEU A 190 -19.76 6.77 3.80
CA LEU A 190 -20.71 6.80 2.70
C LEU A 190 -21.97 5.95 3.00
N MET A 191 -21.80 4.80 3.65
CA MET A 191 -22.93 3.98 4.11
C MET A 191 -23.81 4.77 5.11
N HIS A 192 -23.19 5.49 6.04
CA HIS A 192 -23.91 6.35 7.00
C HIS A 192 -24.62 7.51 6.29
N GLU A 193 -23.92 8.28 5.49
CA GLU A 193 -24.41 9.53 4.92
C GLU A 193 -25.50 9.36 3.87
N PHE A 194 -25.44 8.27 3.11
CA PHE A 194 -26.41 7.96 2.06
C PHE A 194 -27.40 6.86 2.45
N GLY A 195 -27.25 6.24 3.62
CA GLY A 195 -28.10 5.15 4.06
C GLY A 195 -27.98 3.90 3.17
N TRP A 196 -26.82 3.66 2.56
CA TRP A 196 -26.62 2.49 1.69
C TRP A 196 -26.79 1.20 2.48
N ALA A 197 -27.62 0.30 1.96
CA ALA A 197 -27.83 -1.00 2.56
C ALA A 197 -26.60 -1.91 2.37
N ALA A 198 -26.45 -2.89 3.26
CA ALA A 198 -25.30 -3.81 3.23
C ALA A 198 -25.32 -4.80 2.04
N ASP A 199 -26.38 -4.81 1.24
CA ASP A 199 -26.55 -5.56 0.01
C ASP A 199 -26.61 -4.68 -1.26
N ASP A 200 -26.32 -3.40 -1.12
CA ASP A 200 -26.25 -2.42 -2.23
C ASP A 200 -24.87 -2.50 -2.92
N PHE A 201 -24.51 -3.69 -3.40
CA PHE A 201 -23.14 -4.06 -3.75
C PHE A 201 -22.46 -3.13 -4.76
N ASP A 202 -23.19 -2.59 -5.74
CA ASP A 202 -22.61 -1.66 -6.71
C ASP A 202 -22.17 -0.35 -6.03
N ARG A 203 -22.97 0.18 -5.11
CA ARG A 203 -22.63 1.38 -4.32
C ARG A 203 -21.51 1.10 -3.32
N LEU A 204 -21.55 -0.08 -2.66
CA LEU A 204 -20.47 -0.50 -1.76
C LEU A 204 -19.14 -0.63 -2.50
N ALA A 205 -19.15 -1.17 -3.72
CA ALA A 205 -17.94 -1.24 -4.56
C ALA A 205 -17.43 0.14 -4.98
N ALA A 206 -18.35 1.06 -5.31
CA ALA A 206 -17.98 2.43 -5.66
C ALA A 206 -17.41 3.20 -4.47
N GLY A 207 -18.01 3.06 -3.27
CA GLY A 207 -17.50 3.66 -2.04
C GLY A 207 -16.16 3.06 -1.59
N SER A 208 -15.97 1.74 -1.78
CA SER A 208 -14.67 1.09 -1.55
C SER A 208 -13.61 1.62 -2.51
N LEU A 209 -13.97 1.84 -3.78
CA LEU A 209 -13.06 2.45 -4.75
C LEU A 209 -12.69 3.88 -4.36
N ALA A 210 -13.65 4.69 -3.91
CA ALA A 210 -13.37 6.04 -3.42
C ALA A 210 -12.37 6.01 -2.24
N GLY A 211 -12.52 5.07 -1.31
CA GLY A 211 -11.57 4.84 -0.22
C GLY A 211 -10.20 4.42 -0.73
N HIS A 212 -10.15 3.45 -1.63
CA HIS A 212 -8.89 2.98 -2.24
C HIS A 212 -8.12 4.11 -2.97
N ILE A 213 -8.83 5.06 -3.57
CA ILE A 213 -8.18 6.20 -4.24
C ILE A 213 -7.53 7.17 -3.25
N ILE A 214 -8.07 7.34 -2.04
CA ILE A 214 -7.57 8.34 -1.09
C ILE A 214 -6.78 7.77 0.09
N GLU A 215 -6.67 6.45 0.22
CA GLU A 215 -6.00 5.80 1.36
C GLU A 215 -4.47 5.95 1.36
N CYS A 216 -3.85 6.24 0.21
CA CYS A 216 -2.39 6.25 0.06
C CYS A 216 -1.80 7.67 -0.05
N GLY A 217 -2.23 8.61 0.77
CA GLY A 217 -1.72 9.98 0.78
C GLY A 217 -1.84 10.65 -0.59
N CYS A 218 -0.79 11.32 -1.04
CA CYS A 218 -0.80 12.11 -2.28
C CYS A 218 -0.65 11.28 -3.57
N GLN A 219 -0.76 9.96 -3.56
CA GLN A 219 -0.56 9.16 -4.77
C GLN A 219 -1.58 9.49 -5.87
N ALA A 220 -2.87 9.62 -5.53
CA ALA A 220 -3.90 10.01 -6.49
C ALA A 220 -3.78 11.47 -6.97
N THR A 221 -3.01 12.29 -6.29
CA THR A 221 -2.79 13.71 -6.60
C THR A 221 -1.42 14.00 -7.21
N GLY A 222 -0.77 12.99 -7.77
CA GLY A 222 0.48 13.09 -8.52
C GLY A 222 1.72 12.59 -7.77
N GLY A 223 1.59 12.18 -6.52
CA GLY A 223 2.66 11.51 -5.80
C GLY A 223 3.07 10.22 -6.52
N LEU A 224 4.37 10.05 -6.76
CA LEU A 224 4.94 8.89 -7.46
C LEU A 224 4.42 8.67 -8.90
N HIS A 225 3.86 9.70 -9.54
CA HIS A 225 3.37 9.61 -10.92
C HIS A 225 4.50 9.31 -11.91
N THR A 226 4.23 8.49 -12.93
CA THR A 226 5.19 8.14 -13.99
C THR A 226 5.78 9.39 -14.64
N ASP A 227 4.94 10.38 -14.99
CA ASP A 227 5.38 11.66 -15.54
C ASP A 227 5.66 12.69 -14.43
N TRP A 228 6.49 12.31 -13.50
CA TRP A 228 6.85 13.06 -12.30
C TRP A 228 7.24 14.52 -12.57
N ALA A 229 7.89 14.81 -13.70
CA ALA A 229 8.33 16.16 -14.08
C ALA A 229 7.16 17.11 -14.38
N SER A 230 5.97 16.58 -14.68
CA SER A 230 4.76 17.36 -14.92
C SER A 230 4.01 17.74 -13.65
N VAL A 231 4.39 17.15 -12.51
CA VAL A 231 3.72 17.39 -11.21
C VAL A 231 4.32 18.64 -10.55
N PRO A 232 3.54 19.72 -10.39
CA PRO A 232 4.04 20.95 -9.81
C PRO A 232 4.14 20.88 -8.29
N ASP A 233 5.05 21.68 -7.73
CA ASP A 233 5.21 21.99 -6.30
C ASP A 233 5.10 20.75 -5.38
N TRP A 234 6.13 19.92 -5.41
CA TRP A 234 6.20 18.71 -4.59
C TRP A 234 6.27 19.00 -3.10
N ALA A 235 6.77 20.18 -2.71
CA ALA A 235 6.89 20.56 -1.31
C ALA A 235 5.53 20.82 -0.67
N ASP A 236 4.53 21.24 -1.45
CA ASP A 236 3.15 21.47 -1.00
C ASP A 236 2.14 20.66 -1.81
N ILE A 237 2.46 19.41 -2.13
CA ILE A 237 1.56 18.51 -2.86
C ILE A 237 0.25 18.32 -2.08
N GLY A 238 -0.89 18.52 -2.75
CA GLY A 238 -2.21 18.49 -2.10
C GLY A 238 -2.68 17.09 -1.79
N TYR A 239 -3.16 16.86 -0.57
CA TYR A 239 -3.78 15.60 -0.17
C TYR A 239 -5.14 15.39 -0.86
N PRO A 240 -5.54 14.15 -1.16
CA PRO A 240 -6.72 13.88 -1.98
C PRO A 240 -8.04 14.17 -1.25
N ILE A 241 -9.02 14.61 -2.03
CA ILE A 241 -10.41 14.75 -1.63
C ILE A 241 -11.27 13.96 -2.62
N VAL A 242 -12.25 13.21 -2.14
CA VAL A 242 -13.33 12.65 -2.95
C VAL A 242 -14.64 13.34 -2.64
N GLU A 243 -15.34 13.72 -3.70
CA GLU A 243 -16.69 14.29 -3.66
C GLU A 243 -17.68 13.23 -4.12
N CYS A 244 -18.26 12.50 -3.17
CA CYS A 244 -19.11 11.33 -3.41
C CYS A 244 -20.58 11.69 -3.51
N ARG A 245 -21.32 10.95 -4.34
CA ARG A 245 -22.76 11.08 -4.55
C ARG A 245 -23.48 9.79 -4.19
N GLU A 246 -24.79 9.91 -3.98
CA GLU A 246 -25.65 8.79 -3.60
C GLU A 246 -25.65 7.63 -4.59
N ASP A 247 -25.47 7.91 -5.89
CA ASP A 247 -25.40 6.90 -6.96
C ASP A 247 -24.07 6.14 -7.02
N GLY A 248 -23.11 6.47 -6.12
CA GLY A 248 -21.78 5.89 -6.06
C GLY A 248 -20.74 6.57 -6.99
N SER A 249 -21.15 7.49 -7.86
CA SER A 249 -20.19 8.29 -8.62
C SER A 249 -19.44 9.26 -7.70
N PHE A 250 -18.16 9.53 -8.00
CA PHE A 250 -17.40 10.51 -7.23
C PHE A 250 -16.39 11.27 -8.08
N VAL A 251 -16.01 12.44 -7.60
CA VAL A 251 -14.95 13.26 -8.21
C VAL A 251 -13.75 13.27 -7.29
N VAL A 252 -12.59 12.94 -7.84
CA VAL A 252 -11.29 13.09 -7.16
C VAL A 252 -10.76 14.49 -7.40
N THR A 253 -10.32 15.15 -6.33
CA THR A 253 -9.72 16.48 -6.37
C THR A 253 -8.72 16.67 -5.24
N LYS A 254 -8.23 17.89 -5.04
CA LYS A 254 -7.29 18.26 -3.96
C LYS A 254 -7.61 19.67 -3.45
N PRO A 255 -7.06 20.10 -2.29
CA PRO A 255 -7.22 21.46 -1.80
C PRO A 255 -6.79 22.49 -2.83
N PRO A 256 -7.55 23.58 -3.03
CA PRO A 256 -7.18 24.64 -3.96
C PRO A 256 -5.88 25.34 -3.53
N GLY A 257 -5.07 25.73 -4.50
CA GLY A 257 -3.81 26.44 -4.25
C GLY A 257 -2.62 25.55 -3.84
N THR A 258 -2.84 24.25 -3.65
CA THR A 258 -1.76 23.29 -3.38
C THR A 258 -1.09 22.80 -4.66
N GLY A 259 0.14 22.30 -4.54
CA GLY A 259 0.84 21.55 -5.59
C GLY A 259 0.15 20.23 -5.94
N GLY A 260 0.80 19.43 -6.75
CA GLY A 260 0.26 18.15 -7.21
C GLY A 260 -0.60 18.27 -8.48
N LEU A 261 -0.98 17.12 -9.02
CA LEU A 261 -1.69 16.97 -10.29
C LEU A 261 -2.76 15.90 -10.17
N VAL A 262 -4.02 16.25 -10.50
CA VAL A 262 -5.13 15.29 -10.54
C VAL A 262 -5.60 15.14 -11.98
N THR A 263 -5.35 13.97 -12.56
CA THR A 263 -5.70 13.58 -13.92
C THR A 263 -6.19 12.14 -13.95
N PRO A 264 -6.86 11.68 -15.02
CA PRO A 264 -7.19 10.26 -15.19
C PRO A 264 -5.97 9.32 -15.03
N ALA A 265 -4.77 9.78 -15.43
CA ALA A 265 -3.55 8.99 -15.28
C ALA A 265 -3.13 8.85 -13.82
N THR A 266 -3.04 9.96 -13.04
CA THR A 266 -2.65 9.91 -11.63
C THR A 266 -3.64 9.11 -10.77
N VAL A 267 -4.94 9.30 -11.01
CA VAL A 267 -6.01 8.54 -10.33
C VAL A 267 -6.01 7.07 -10.77
N GLY A 268 -5.77 6.81 -12.05
CA GLY A 268 -5.66 5.45 -12.60
C GLY A 268 -4.46 4.68 -12.06
N GLU A 269 -3.30 5.32 -11.90
CA GLU A 269 -2.14 4.70 -11.24
C GLU A 269 -2.46 4.30 -9.81
N GLN A 270 -3.21 5.12 -9.07
CA GLN A 270 -3.65 4.76 -7.71
C GLN A 270 -4.68 3.63 -7.73
N LEU A 271 -5.62 3.61 -8.70
CA LEU A 271 -6.55 2.49 -8.82
C LEU A 271 -5.82 1.16 -9.00
N LEU A 272 -4.75 1.15 -9.81
CA LEU A 272 -3.97 -0.06 -10.10
C LEU A 272 -3.01 -0.45 -8.97
N TYR A 273 -2.78 0.44 -8.01
CA TYR A 273 -1.84 0.20 -6.93
C TYR A 273 -2.37 -0.88 -5.96
N GLU A 274 -1.56 -1.92 -5.73
CA GLU A 274 -1.84 -3.01 -4.79
C GLU A 274 -3.13 -3.82 -5.06
N ILE A 275 -3.62 -3.87 -6.29
CA ILE A 275 -4.73 -4.76 -6.65
C ILE A 275 -4.24 -6.04 -7.33
N GLY A 276 -4.96 -7.15 -7.10
CA GLY A 276 -4.76 -8.42 -7.79
C GLY A 276 -5.63 -8.52 -9.04
N ASP A 277 -6.54 -9.52 -9.08
CA ASP A 277 -7.55 -9.63 -10.12
C ASP A 277 -8.60 -8.51 -9.98
N PRO A 278 -8.68 -7.58 -10.93
CA PRO A 278 -9.62 -6.46 -10.86
C PRO A 278 -11.10 -6.90 -10.96
N ALA A 279 -11.38 -8.13 -11.39
CA ALA A 279 -12.72 -8.71 -11.36
C ALA A 279 -13.10 -9.28 -9.99
N HIS A 280 -12.13 -9.49 -9.11
CA HIS A 280 -12.28 -10.14 -7.81
C HIS A 280 -11.50 -9.43 -6.72
N TYR A 281 -11.67 -8.12 -6.58
CA TYR A 281 -11.08 -7.40 -5.45
C TYR A 281 -11.92 -7.68 -4.21
N LEU A 282 -11.40 -8.59 -3.36
CA LEU A 282 -12.12 -9.19 -2.24
C LEU A 282 -12.06 -8.31 -1.00
N LEU A 283 -13.18 -7.73 -0.61
CA LEU A 283 -13.34 -6.95 0.61
C LEU A 283 -14.39 -7.60 1.53
N PRO A 284 -14.39 -7.30 2.83
CA PRO A 284 -15.37 -7.86 3.77
C PRO A 284 -16.82 -7.50 3.46
N ASP A 285 -17.06 -6.32 2.90
CA ASP A 285 -18.40 -5.81 2.63
C ASP A 285 -18.90 -6.13 1.22
N VAL A 286 -17.97 -6.33 0.28
CA VAL A 286 -18.29 -6.50 -1.15
C VAL A 286 -17.13 -7.12 -1.91
N VAL A 287 -17.42 -7.90 -2.93
CA VAL A 287 -16.44 -8.28 -3.97
C VAL A 287 -16.54 -7.27 -5.10
N CYS A 288 -15.51 -6.44 -5.26
CA CYS A 288 -15.49 -5.39 -6.28
C CYS A 288 -15.05 -5.93 -7.65
N ASP A 289 -15.63 -5.37 -8.69
CA ASP A 289 -15.20 -5.51 -10.09
C ASP A 289 -14.89 -4.11 -10.64
N PHE A 290 -13.61 -3.83 -10.85
CA PHE A 290 -13.12 -2.53 -11.33
C PHE A 290 -12.86 -2.47 -12.84
N ARG A 291 -13.12 -3.56 -13.57
CA ARG A 291 -12.84 -3.64 -15.01
C ARG A 291 -13.63 -2.64 -15.86
N ARG A 292 -14.78 -2.18 -15.36
CA ARG A 292 -15.67 -1.20 -16.02
C ARG A 292 -15.51 0.22 -15.48
N VAL A 293 -14.57 0.45 -14.58
CA VAL A 293 -14.32 1.79 -14.05
C VAL A 293 -13.88 2.70 -15.18
N CYS A 294 -14.52 3.87 -15.25
CA CYS A 294 -14.18 4.94 -16.17
C CYS A 294 -13.73 6.17 -15.41
N MET A 295 -12.76 6.88 -15.95
CA MET A 295 -12.20 8.11 -15.40
C MET A 295 -12.22 9.20 -16.47
N GLU A 296 -12.96 10.27 -16.20
CA GLU A 296 -13.14 11.38 -17.15
C GLU A 296 -12.71 12.71 -16.49
N PRO A 297 -12.03 13.60 -17.23
CA PRO A 297 -11.77 14.94 -16.73
C PRO A 297 -13.09 15.67 -16.42
N ALA A 298 -13.19 16.26 -15.21
CA ALA A 298 -14.37 17.02 -14.77
C ALA A 298 -14.01 18.49 -14.43
N GLY A 299 -12.92 18.98 -14.98
CA GLY A 299 -12.36 20.31 -14.76
C GLY A 299 -10.89 20.25 -14.34
N PRO A 300 -10.24 21.40 -14.13
CA PRO A 300 -8.86 21.46 -13.65
C PRO A 300 -8.71 20.74 -12.31
N HIS A 301 -7.76 19.78 -12.23
CA HIS A 301 -7.54 18.95 -11.05
C HIS A 301 -8.81 18.25 -10.52
N ARG A 302 -9.68 17.79 -11.44
CA ARG A 302 -10.93 17.10 -11.10
C ARG A 302 -11.13 15.92 -12.05
N VAL A 303 -11.32 14.73 -11.50
CA VAL A 303 -11.55 13.50 -12.26
C VAL A 303 -12.83 12.84 -11.76
N LEU A 304 -13.81 12.69 -12.65
CA LEU A 304 -15.03 11.91 -12.40
C LEU A 304 -14.71 10.42 -12.53
N VAL A 305 -15.06 9.65 -11.50
CA VAL A 305 -14.90 8.19 -11.46
C VAL A 305 -16.27 7.53 -11.37
N THR A 306 -16.51 6.56 -12.23
CA THR A 306 -17.77 5.80 -12.32
C THR A 306 -17.51 4.35 -12.72
N GLY A 307 -18.53 3.50 -12.65
CA GLY A 307 -18.51 2.16 -13.28
C GLY A 307 -17.99 1.02 -12.43
N ALA A 308 -17.62 1.24 -11.16
CA ALA A 308 -17.37 0.14 -10.24
C ALA A 308 -18.63 -0.74 -10.08
N ARG A 309 -18.45 -2.06 -9.98
CA ARG A 309 -19.53 -3.03 -9.77
C ARG A 309 -19.22 -3.89 -8.57
N GLY A 310 -20.27 -4.34 -7.88
CA GLY A 310 -20.17 -5.11 -6.68
C GLY A 310 -20.94 -6.43 -6.75
N ARG A 311 -20.51 -7.37 -5.93
CA ARG A 311 -21.13 -8.67 -5.75
C ARG A 311 -21.08 -9.05 -4.27
N PRO A 312 -21.92 -10.02 -3.81
CA PRO A 312 -21.88 -10.48 -2.43
C PRO A 312 -20.46 -10.81 -1.97
N PRO A 313 -20.07 -10.41 -0.75
CA PRO A 313 -18.77 -10.73 -0.19
C PRO A 313 -18.66 -12.22 0.17
N THR A 314 -17.43 -12.69 0.39
CA THR A 314 -17.20 -14.02 0.95
C THR A 314 -17.65 -14.09 2.41
N ASN A 315 -17.89 -15.31 2.91
CA ASN A 315 -18.26 -15.55 4.31
C ASN A 315 -17.04 -15.60 5.26
N THR A 316 -15.91 -15.05 4.83
CA THR A 316 -14.67 -15.06 5.59
C THR A 316 -14.08 -13.67 5.68
N TYR A 317 -13.32 -13.43 6.76
CA TYR A 317 -12.34 -12.36 6.85
C TYR A 317 -10.95 -12.90 6.53
N LYS A 318 -10.13 -12.11 5.86
CA LYS A 318 -8.69 -12.32 5.87
C LYS A 318 -8.15 -11.93 7.25
N VAL A 319 -7.32 -12.78 7.82
CA VAL A 319 -6.53 -12.47 9.00
C VAL A 319 -5.11 -12.16 8.55
N SER A 320 -4.56 -11.06 9.01
CA SER A 320 -3.14 -10.78 8.94
C SER A 320 -2.52 -11.01 10.31
N ALA A 321 -1.50 -11.83 10.33
CA ALA A 321 -0.75 -12.13 11.53
C ALA A 321 0.74 -11.96 11.29
N THR A 322 1.48 -11.70 12.35
CA THR A 322 2.93 -11.60 12.30
C THR A 322 3.59 -12.47 13.35
N GLY A 323 4.67 -13.11 12.94
CA GLY A 323 5.54 -13.88 13.80
C GLY A 323 6.99 -13.44 13.67
N GLN A 324 7.76 -13.62 14.72
CA GLN A 324 9.19 -13.34 14.66
C GLN A 324 9.92 -14.49 13.98
N ALA A 325 10.72 -14.18 12.94
CA ALA A 325 11.49 -15.16 12.15
C ALA A 325 13.00 -14.94 12.28
N GLY A 326 13.47 -14.56 13.46
CA GLY A 326 14.88 -14.28 13.73
C GLY A 326 15.20 -12.78 13.72
N PHE A 327 16.41 -12.45 13.32
CA PHE A 327 16.95 -11.09 13.37
C PHE A 327 17.67 -10.76 12.07
N LYS A 328 17.78 -9.47 11.77
CA LYS A 328 18.39 -8.91 10.58
C LYS A 328 19.33 -7.76 10.95
N VAL A 329 20.44 -7.67 10.24
CA VAL A 329 21.30 -6.48 10.21
C VAL A 329 21.54 -6.08 8.75
N SER A 330 21.42 -4.80 8.45
CA SER A 330 21.73 -4.21 7.14
C SER A 330 22.72 -3.07 7.35
N GLY A 331 23.88 -3.17 6.74
CA GLY A 331 24.89 -2.12 6.78
C GLY A 331 25.24 -1.61 5.39
N GLN A 332 25.71 -0.38 5.33
CA GLN A 332 26.10 0.28 4.09
C GLN A 332 27.50 0.86 4.19
N LEU A 333 28.25 0.77 3.10
CA LEU A 333 29.58 1.35 2.93
C LEU A 333 29.67 2.02 1.56
N THR A 334 30.10 3.26 1.50
CA THR A 334 30.36 3.95 0.24
C THR A 334 31.80 3.69 -0.22
N ILE A 335 31.96 3.32 -1.48
CA ILE A 335 33.28 3.04 -2.10
C ILE A 335 33.41 3.86 -3.37
N VAL A 336 34.45 4.68 -3.43
CA VAL A 336 34.71 5.58 -4.54
C VAL A 336 36.00 5.22 -5.29
N GLY A 337 36.09 5.71 -6.52
CA GLY A 337 37.28 5.60 -7.39
C GLY A 337 37.19 4.51 -8.45
N ILE A 338 38.29 4.26 -9.10
CA ILE A 338 38.42 3.24 -10.17
C ILE A 338 38.06 1.87 -9.61
N ASP A 339 37.32 1.07 -10.36
CA ASP A 339 36.86 -0.28 -9.99
C ASP A 339 35.99 -0.33 -8.72
N ALA A 340 35.28 0.76 -8.39
CA ALA A 340 34.42 0.81 -7.23
C ALA A 340 33.45 -0.39 -7.11
N PRO A 341 32.77 -0.86 -8.18
CA PRO A 341 31.93 -2.06 -8.10
C PRO A 341 32.67 -3.33 -7.70
N ALA A 342 33.83 -3.58 -8.26
CA ALA A 342 34.65 -4.76 -7.94
C ALA A 342 35.17 -4.71 -6.50
N LYS A 343 35.62 -3.55 -6.06
CA LYS A 343 36.03 -3.30 -4.66
C LYS A 343 34.87 -3.53 -3.69
N ALA A 344 33.70 -3.00 -3.99
CA ALA A 344 32.49 -3.15 -3.18
C ALA A 344 32.07 -4.63 -3.08
N ARG A 345 32.05 -5.36 -4.19
CA ARG A 345 31.76 -6.81 -4.23
C ARG A 345 32.70 -7.56 -3.30
N ARG A 346 34.00 -7.38 -3.50
CA ARG A 346 35.04 -8.05 -2.71
C ARG A 346 34.98 -7.67 -1.23
N THR A 347 34.66 -6.43 -0.91
CA THR A 347 34.46 -5.97 0.49
C THR A 347 33.28 -6.68 1.15
N GLY A 348 32.16 -6.80 0.45
CA GLY A 348 30.97 -7.51 0.93
C GLY A 348 31.25 -9.00 1.16
N GLU A 349 31.94 -9.66 0.24
CA GLU A 349 32.34 -11.06 0.34
C GLU A 349 33.30 -11.29 1.52
N ALA A 350 34.27 -10.39 1.70
CA ALA A 350 35.22 -10.45 2.81
C ALA A 350 34.51 -10.25 4.18
N LEU A 351 33.52 -9.35 4.25
CA LEU A 351 32.68 -9.17 5.44
C LEU A 351 31.93 -10.47 5.78
N LEU A 352 31.32 -11.12 4.79
CA LEU A 352 30.60 -12.37 4.99
C LEU A 352 31.53 -13.50 5.45
N GLU A 353 32.69 -13.65 4.80
CA GLU A 353 33.66 -14.68 5.16
C GLU A 353 34.17 -14.48 6.59
N ARG A 354 34.57 -13.24 6.93
CA ARG A 354 34.99 -12.90 8.30
C ARG A 354 33.86 -13.14 9.30
N GLY A 355 32.63 -12.74 8.95
CA GLY A 355 31.46 -12.97 9.77
C GLY A 355 31.23 -14.46 10.08
N ARG A 356 31.26 -15.31 9.04
CA ARG A 356 31.12 -16.76 9.23
C ARG A 356 32.20 -17.35 10.11
N ARG A 357 33.44 -16.87 10.01
CA ARG A 357 34.52 -17.28 10.87
C ARG A 357 34.26 -16.92 12.35
N LEU A 358 33.88 -15.65 12.57
CA LEU A 358 33.56 -15.17 13.93
C LEU A 358 32.37 -15.90 14.55
N LEU A 359 31.36 -16.24 13.78
CA LEU A 359 30.21 -17.01 14.26
C LEU A 359 30.62 -18.40 14.67
N ARG A 360 31.38 -19.11 13.83
CA ARG A 360 31.90 -20.47 14.20
C ARG A 360 32.76 -20.45 15.45
N GLU A 361 33.72 -19.52 15.54
CA GLU A 361 34.60 -19.39 16.72
C GLU A 361 33.83 -19.05 18.00
N SER A 362 32.65 -18.47 17.86
CA SER A 362 31.77 -18.09 18.98
C SER A 362 30.70 -19.14 19.28
N GLY A 363 30.67 -20.26 18.56
CA GLY A 363 29.70 -21.34 18.77
C GLY A 363 28.30 -21.05 18.21
N PHE A 364 28.17 -20.02 17.33
CA PHE A 364 26.90 -19.74 16.63
C PHE A 364 26.80 -20.53 15.31
N ALA A 365 25.58 -20.76 14.86
CA ALA A 365 25.29 -21.26 13.52
C ALA A 365 25.69 -20.25 12.45
N ASP A 366 25.68 -20.64 11.16
CA ASP A 366 25.87 -19.73 10.03
C ASP A 366 24.66 -18.79 9.85
N PHE A 367 24.82 -17.77 9.03
CA PHE A 367 23.72 -16.90 8.60
C PHE A 367 22.59 -17.73 7.96
N LEU A 368 21.34 -17.37 8.26
CA LEU A 368 20.17 -17.97 7.61
C LEU A 368 20.06 -17.54 6.15
N ALA A 369 20.35 -16.27 5.88
CA ALA A 369 20.38 -15.73 4.54
C ALA A 369 21.31 -14.50 4.47
N THR A 370 21.84 -14.23 3.29
CA THR A 370 22.74 -13.09 3.01
C THR A 370 22.39 -12.45 1.69
N ASN A 371 22.55 -11.14 1.58
CA ASN A 371 22.35 -10.40 0.33
C ASN A 371 23.37 -9.27 0.19
N ILE A 372 24.03 -9.20 -0.97
CA ILE A 372 24.94 -8.11 -1.35
C ILE A 372 24.32 -7.36 -2.51
N GLU A 373 24.06 -6.08 -2.33
CA GLU A 373 23.63 -5.16 -3.39
C GLU A 373 24.65 -4.05 -3.56
N LEU A 374 24.89 -3.69 -4.81
CA LEU A 374 25.81 -2.62 -5.19
C LEU A 374 24.97 -1.46 -5.76
N LEU A 375 24.49 -0.59 -4.88
CA LEU A 375 23.65 0.53 -5.28
C LEU A 375 24.50 1.55 -6.05
N GLY A 376 23.99 1.99 -7.20
CA GLY A 376 24.73 2.83 -8.16
C GLY A 376 25.29 2.05 -9.36
N THR A 377 25.25 0.71 -9.33
CA THR A 377 25.53 -0.14 -10.50
C THR A 377 24.27 -0.64 -11.19
N GLU A 378 23.11 -0.09 -10.84
CA GLU A 378 21.80 -0.58 -11.30
C GLU A 378 21.54 -2.05 -10.92
N SER A 379 21.93 -2.44 -9.70
CA SER A 379 21.78 -3.84 -9.24
C SER A 379 20.33 -4.36 -9.28
N ALA A 380 19.34 -3.49 -9.19
CA ALA A 380 17.92 -3.85 -9.34
C ALA A 380 17.55 -4.24 -10.79
N TYR A 381 18.26 -3.73 -11.80
CA TYR A 381 18.06 -4.06 -13.22
C TYR A 381 18.65 -5.43 -13.61
N GLY A 382 19.50 -6.02 -12.77
CA GLY A 382 20.10 -7.33 -13.02
C GLY A 382 20.82 -7.39 -14.37
N PRO A 383 20.39 -8.28 -15.31
CA PRO A 383 21.05 -8.42 -16.62
C PRO A 383 20.88 -7.19 -17.52
N HIS A 384 19.97 -6.27 -17.21
CA HIS A 384 19.71 -5.06 -18.00
C HIS A 384 20.49 -3.85 -17.50
N ALA A 385 21.35 -4.01 -16.48
CA ALA A 385 22.16 -2.93 -15.93
C ALA A 385 23.12 -2.32 -16.96
N ARG A 386 23.20 -0.98 -17.00
CA ARG A 386 24.05 -0.19 -17.93
C ARG A 386 25.13 0.59 -17.21
N ALA A 387 24.99 0.82 -15.91
CA ALA A 387 25.91 1.63 -15.10
C ALA A 387 27.02 0.82 -14.41
N LEU A 388 27.40 -0.34 -14.96
CA LEU A 388 28.44 -1.21 -14.39
C LEU A 388 29.81 -0.53 -14.16
N PRO A 389 30.30 0.41 -15.02
CA PRO A 389 31.59 1.07 -14.81
C PRO A 389 31.52 2.32 -13.91
N THR A 390 30.50 2.47 -13.08
CA THR A 390 30.38 3.59 -12.13
C THR A 390 31.59 3.67 -11.20
N ARG A 391 31.96 4.90 -10.79
CA ARG A 391 33.08 5.16 -9.88
C ARG A 391 32.67 5.51 -8.45
N GLU A 392 31.38 5.37 -8.14
CA GLU A 392 30.82 5.58 -6.81
C GLU A 392 29.70 4.56 -6.56
N VAL A 393 29.86 3.76 -5.52
CA VAL A 393 28.96 2.65 -5.20
C VAL A 393 28.68 2.63 -3.71
N VAL A 394 27.42 2.40 -3.34
CA VAL A 394 27.07 2.01 -1.99
C VAL A 394 26.93 0.49 -1.93
N LEU A 395 27.88 -0.17 -1.28
CA LEU A 395 27.74 -1.56 -0.86
C LEU A 395 26.67 -1.63 0.22
N ARG A 396 25.58 -2.34 -0.06
CA ARG A 396 24.57 -2.70 0.93
C ARG A 396 24.67 -4.20 1.21
N LEU A 397 25.00 -4.56 2.44
CA LEU A 397 25.07 -5.94 2.91
C LEU A 397 24.02 -6.19 3.96
N THR A 398 23.14 -7.14 3.70
CA THR A 398 22.08 -7.56 4.62
C THR A 398 22.22 -9.03 4.94
N VAL A 399 22.15 -9.39 6.22
CA VAL A 399 22.20 -10.78 6.69
C VAL A 399 21.15 -11.04 7.74
N THR A 400 20.70 -12.29 7.85
CA THR A 400 19.76 -12.75 8.88
C THR A 400 20.37 -13.90 9.70
N HIS A 401 19.92 -14.01 10.95
CA HIS A 401 20.33 -15.06 11.86
C HIS A 401 19.21 -15.35 12.88
N ALA A 402 19.16 -16.57 13.40
CA ALA A 402 18.20 -16.96 14.43
C ALA A 402 18.41 -16.21 15.76
N GLU A 403 19.65 -15.88 16.08
CA GLU A 403 20.04 -15.30 17.35
C GLU A 403 20.52 -13.84 17.21
N ARG A 404 19.95 -12.95 18.02
CA ARG A 404 20.31 -11.53 18.06
C ARG A 404 21.80 -11.30 18.37
N ARG A 405 22.34 -12.04 19.34
CA ARG A 405 23.74 -11.89 19.80
C ARG A 405 24.75 -12.18 18.69
N ALA A 406 24.46 -13.12 17.80
CA ALA A 406 25.28 -13.42 16.64
C ALA A 406 25.43 -12.20 15.73
N LEU A 407 24.32 -11.54 15.43
CA LEU A 407 24.32 -10.33 14.60
C LEU A 407 24.89 -9.10 15.31
N GLU A 408 24.71 -8.96 16.61
CA GLU A 408 25.35 -7.91 17.40
C GLU A 408 26.89 -8.03 17.36
N ARG A 409 27.41 -9.26 17.32
CA ARG A 409 28.84 -9.52 17.13
C ARG A 409 29.27 -9.16 15.71
N PHE A 410 28.55 -9.67 14.71
CA PHE A 410 28.85 -9.41 13.29
C PHE A 410 28.77 -7.92 12.92
N SER A 411 27.79 -7.18 13.46
CA SER A 411 27.59 -5.77 13.12
C SER A 411 28.81 -4.88 13.41
N ARG A 412 29.71 -5.32 14.31
CA ARG A 412 30.96 -4.61 14.63
C ARG A 412 31.96 -4.65 13.49
N GLU A 413 31.88 -5.67 12.64
CA GLU A 413 32.81 -5.87 11.52
C GLU A 413 32.61 -4.83 10.41
N PHE A 414 31.49 -4.13 10.38
CA PHE A 414 31.28 -3.02 9.43
C PHE A 414 32.24 -1.83 9.64
N ALA A 415 32.94 -1.76 10.74
CA ALA A 415 34.00 -0.76 10.95
C ALA A 415 35.33 -1.16 10.30
N ALA A 416 35.62 -2.46 10.19
CA ALA A 416 36.92 -2.97 9.70
C ALA A 416 37.29 -2.50 8.27
N PRO A 417 36.38 -2.38 7.30
CA PRO A 417 36.69 -1.90 5.95
C PRO A 417 37.36 -0.51 5.90
N GLY A 418 37.09 0.35 6.91
CA GLY A 418 37.67 1.68 6.97
C GLY A 418 39.20 1.72 7.05
N THR A 419 39.86 0.63 7.44
CA THR A 419 41.31 0.55 7.58
C THR A 419 41.93 -0.70 6.97
N SER A 420 41.12 -1.70 6.57
CA SER A 420 41.66 -3.03 6.31
C SER A 420 41.59 -3.50 4.86
N TRP A 421 40.73 -2.92 4.01
CA TRP A 421 40.46 -3.53 2.69
C TRP A 421 40.62 -2.57 1.52
N SER A 422 39.52 -2.20 0.84
CA SER A 422 39.66 -1.46 -0.42
C SER A 422 39.92 0.02 -0.22
N PRO A 423 40.86 0.61 -1.01
CA PRO A 423 41.03 2.05 -1.05
C PRO A 423 39.75 2.71 -1.59
N GLY A 424 39.43 3.89 -1.09
CA GLY A 424 38.22 4.63 -1.45
C GLY A 424 36.99 4.24 -0.63
N THR A 425 37.11 3.33 0.35
CA THR A 425 36.04 3.06 1.31
C THR A 425 35.85 4.28 2.21
N THR A 426 34.66 4.85 2.20
CA THR A 426 34.28 6.05 2.94
C THR A 426 32.82 5.97 3.39
N GLY A 427 32.32 7.03 4.03
CA GLY A 427 30.92 7.07 4.48
C GLY A 427 30.71 6.24 5.73
N ALA A 428 30.94 6.83 6.88
CA ALA A 428 30.71 6.18 8.15
C ALA A 428 29.22 6.20 8.52
N GLY A 429 28.46 5.26 8.01
CA GLY A 429 27.06 5.03 8.44
C GLY A 429 26.93 4.56 9.89
N GLY A 430 28.03 4.45 10.62
CA GLY A 430 28.07 3.92 11.97
C GLY A 430 27.88 2.39 12.00
N ARG A 431 27.81 1.84 13.20
CA ARG A 431 27.52 0.43 13.41
C ARG A 431 26.05 0.14 13.12
N PRO A 432 25.72 -0.74 12.19
CA PRO A 432 24.32 -1.05 11.90
C PRO A 432 23.65 -1.75 13.09
N SER A 433 22.40 -1.36 13.36
CA SER A 433 21.59 -1.94 14.43
C SER A 433 20.97 -3.27 14.02
N VAL A 434 20.80 -4.17 14.98
CA VAL A 434 20.11 -5.45 14.80
C VAL A 434 18.63 -5.25 15.07
N SER A 435 17.78 -5.61 14.11
CA SER A 435 16.32 -5.56 14.20
C SER A 435 15.70 -6.97 14.13
N PRO A 436 14.54 -7.21 14.75
CA PRO A 436 13.80 -8.44 14.53
C PRO A 436 13.33 -8.54 13.08
N VAL A 437 13.32 -9.76 12.53
CA VAL A 437 12.64 -10.07 11.29
C VAL A 437 11.22 -10.49 11.64
N LEU A 438 10.25 -9.71 11.16
CA LEU A 438 8.84 -10.05 11.28
C LEU A 438 8.40 -10.66 9.95
N ARG A 439 7.79 -11.84 10.01
CA ARG A 439 7.21 -12.53 8.87
C ARG A 439 5.70 -12.47 8.97
N GLN A 440 5.07 -12.14 7.86
CA GLN A 440 3.63 -12.12 7.74
C GLN A 440 3.08 -13.53 7.48
N PHE A 441 1.91 -13.79 8.03
CA PHE A 441 1.11 -14.97 7.80
C PHE A 441 -0.33 -14.53 7.58
N ALA A 442 -0.97 -15.07 6.56
CA ALA A 442 -2.37 -14.75 6.29
C ALA A 442 -3.20 -16.04 6.20
N TRP A 443 -4.39 -16.02 6.78
CA TRP A 443 -5.38 -17.09 6.62
C TRP A 443 -6.80 -16.53 6.61
N LEU A 444 -7.77 -17.38 6.32
CA LEU A 444 -9.16 -17.00 6.34
C LEU A 444 -9.83 -17.50 7.63
N ILE A 445 -10.69 -16.66 8.23
CA ILE A 445 -11.54 -17.01 9.37
C ILE A 445 -13.00 -16.76 9.00
N ALA A 446 -13.91 -17.69 9.37
CA ALA A 446 -15.32 -17.50 9.16
C ALA A 446 -15.84 -16.25 9.91
N LYS A 447 -16.64 -15.42 9.26
CA LYS A 447 -17.18 -14.17 9.82
C LYS A 447 -17.96 -14.39 11.12
N GLU A 448 -18.66 -15.52 11.24
CA GLU A 448 -19.42 -15.91 12.44
C GLU A 448 -18.55 -16.08 13.71
N ARG A 449 -17.24 -16.25 13.56
CA ARG A 449 -16.29 -16.35 14.66
C ARG A 449 -15.72 -15.00 15.12
N VAL A 450 -16.10 -13.94 14.46
CA VAL A 450 -15.61 -12.58 14.71
C VAL A 450 -16.82 -11.68 14.92
N THR A 451 -16.90 -11.07 16.09
CA THR A 451 -18.02 -10.16 16.42
C THR A 451 -17.51 -8.73 16.57
N PRO A 452 -17.67 -7.89 15.54
CA PRO A 452 -17.34 -6.48 15.67
C PRO A 452 -18.24 -5.81 16.71
N THR A 453 -17.69 -4.90 17.50
CA THR A 453 -18.41 -4.13 18.51
C THR A 453 -18.13 -2.64 18.35
N VAL A 454 -19.10 -1.82 18.76
CA VAL A 454 -18.94 -0.36 18.84
C VAL A 454 -19.15 0.04 20.29
N THR A 455 -18.19 0.79 20.83
CA THR A 455 -18.30 1.42 22.16
C THR A 455 -18.40 2.93 21.98
N LEU A 456 -19.43 3.56 22.53
CA LEU A 456 -19.62 5.01 22.58
C LEU A 456 -19.96 5.43 24.02
N GLY A 457 -19.06 6.15 24.68
CA GLY A 457 -19.15 6.41 26.12
C GLY A 457 -19.14 5.10 26.92
N GLU A 458 -20.18 4.89 27.76
CA GLU A 458 -20.34 3.66 28.56
C GLU A 458 -21.10 2.53 27.83
N THR A 459 -21.63 2.82 26.62
CA THR A 459 -22.48 1.87 25.90
C THR A 459 -21.65 1.10 24.87
N THR A 460 -21.68 -0.24 24.97
CA THR A 460 -21.09 -1.14 23.97
C THR A 460 -22.20 -2.00 23.35
N PHE A 461 -22.20 -2.09 22.03
CA PHE A 461 -23.16 -2.95 21.32
C PHE A 461 -22.47 -3.73 20.19
N PRO A 462 -22.90 -4.98 19.94
CA PRO A 462 -22.39 -5.77 18.82
C PRO A 462 -22.96 -5.27 17.49
N VAL A 463 -22.18 -5.42 16.43
CA VAL A 463 -22.63 -5.12 15.06
C VAL A 463 -23.04 -6.43 14.40
N THR A 464 -24.34 -6.55 14.11
CA THR A 464 -24.86 -7.70 13.37
C THR A 464 -24.47 -7.59 11.89
N LEU A 465 -23.73 -8.58 11.41
CA LEU A 465 -23.37 -8.67 10.00
C LEU A 465 -24.56 -9.21 9.17
N PRO A 466 -24.69 -8.81 7.90
CA PRO A 466 -25.70 -9.39 7.02
C PRO A 466 -25.48 -10.91 6.86
N PRO A 467 -26.56 -11.69 6.62
CA PRO A 467 -26.43 -13.12 6.38
C PRO A 467 -25.58 -13.39 5.13
N PRO A 468 -24.82 -14.50 5.12
CA PRO A 468 -24.04 -14.88 3.95
C PRO A 468 -24.93 -15.08 2.72
N GLN A 469 -24.43 -14.58 1.58
CA GLN A 469 -25.09 -14.78 0.30
C GLN A 469 -24.26 -15.72 -0.59
N PRO A 470 -24.88 -16.45 -1.53
CA PRO A 470 -24.14 -17.26 -2.48
C PRO A 470 -23.17 -16.42 -3.30
N PRO A 471 -21.94 -16.91 -3.56
CA PRO A 471 -20.99 -16.21 -4.41
C PRO A 471 -21.53 -16.10 -5.84
N LEU A 472 -21.38 -14.93 -6.44
CA LEU A 472 -21.73 -14.67 -7.83
C LEU A 472 -20.46 -14.56 -8.67
N ALA A 473 -20.46 -15.17 -9.86
CA ALA A 473 -19.38 -14.98 -10.82
C ALA A 473 -19.38 -13.56 -11.39
N PRO A 474 -18.20 -13.01 -11.77
CA PRO A 474 -18.14 -11.74 -12.45
C PRO A 474 -18.83 -11.82 -13.80
N GLN A 475 -19.46 -10.72 -14.21
CA GLN A 475 -20.05 -10.64 -15.55
C GLN A 475 -18.95 -10.78 -16.62
N PRO A 476 -19.15 -11.60 -17.65
CA PRO A 476 -18.20 -11.67 -18.75
C PRO A 476 -18.00 -10.30 -19.40
N LEU A 477 -16.75 -9.99 -19.74
CA LEU A 477 -16.40 -8.83 -20.57
C LEU A 477 -15.89 -9.35 -21.90
N ALA A 478 -16.37 -8.74 -22.99
CA ALA A 478 -15.81 -8.99 -24.30
C ALA A 478 -14.36 -8.44 -24.30
N THR A 479 -13.38 -9.33 -24.37
CA THR A 479 -11.98 -8.99 -24.49
C THR A 479 -11.61 -9.04 -25.97
N SER A 480 -11.16 -7.93 -26.54
CA SER A 480 -10.55 -7.88 -27.88
C SER A 480 -9.06 -7.66 -27.71
N GLN A 481 -8.24 -8.44 -28.39
CA GLN A 481 -6.79 -8.18 -28.46
C GLN A 481 -6.50 -6.87 -29.16
N GLY A 482 -7.45 -6.39 -29.96
CA GLY A 482 -7.25 -5.25 -30.85
C GLY A 482 -6.41 -5.63 -32.08
N THR A 483 -6.41 -4.80 -33.10
CA THR A 483 -5.61 -5.00 -34.31
C THR A 483 -4.40 -4.10 -34.23
N LEU A 484 -3.21 -4.67 -34.44
CA LEU A 484 -2.00 -3.88 -34.57
C LEU A 484 -2.00 -3.17 -35.93
N PRO A 485 -1.74 -1.85 -35.96
CA PRO A 485 -1.57 -1.15 -37.24
C PRO A 485 -0.41 -1.76 -38.04
N ALA A 486 -0.59 -1.97 -39.34
CA ALA A 486 0.47 -2.41 -40.24
C ALA A 486 1.42 -1.24 -40.56
N GLY A 487 2.69 -1.54 -40.79
CA GLY A 487 3.70 -0.55 -41.18
C GLY A 487 5.03 -0.73 -40.45
N PRO A 488 6.01 0.13 -40.72
CA PRO A 488 7.30 0.11 -40.06
C PRO A 488 7.12 0.40 -38.55
N SER A 489 7.90 -0.28 -37.72
CA SER A 489 7.90 -0.14 -36.26
C SER A 489 9.24 0.38 -35.77
N LYS A 490 9.22 1.06 -34.64
CA LYS A 490 10.39 1.52 -33.92
C LYS A 490 10.40 0.92 -32.52
N THR A 491 11.56 0.45 -32.10
CA THR A 491 11.78 -0.01 -30.72
C THR A 491 11.90 1.19 -29.79
N VAL A 492 11.06 1.24 -28.75
CA VAL A 492 11.09 2.29 -27.73
C VAL A 492 10.92 1.67 -26.35
N PRO A 493 11.36 2.31 -25.26
CA PRO A 493 11.06 1.84 -23.92
C PRO A 493 9.54 1.96 -23.63
N LEU A 494 9.01 1.02 -22.88
CA LEU A 494 7.58 0.91 -22.55
C LEU A 494 7.00 2.19 -21.94
N VAL A 495 7.82 2.96 -21.21
CA VAL A 495 7.40 4.25 -20.63
C VAL A 495 6.90 5.26 -21.68
N GLN A 496 7.31 5.14 -22.94
CA GLN A 496 6.79 6.03 -24.00
C GLN A 496 5.35 5.76 -24.39
N ILE A 497 4.82 4.58 -24.04
CA ILE A 497 3.45 4.20 -24.41
C ILE A 497 2.55 3.88 -23.22
N ALA A 498 3.10 3.83 -22.01
CA ALA A 498 2.34 3.51 -20.80
C ALA A 498 2.79 4.31 -19.58
N PHE A 499 1.83 4.61 -18.70
CA PHE A 499 2.09 4.91 -17.29
C PHE A 499 2.18 3.62 -16.50
N GLY A 500 2.93 3.58 -15.41
CA GLY A 500 3.09 2.36 -14.64
C GLY A 500 3.25 2.57 -13.14
N ARG A 501 2.54 1.75 -12.37
CA ARG A 501 2.58 1.74 -10.90
C ARG A 501 2.74 0.32 -10.40
N SER A 502 3.56 0.12 -9.36
CA SER A 502 3.69 -1.17 -8.67
C SER A 502 3.52 -1.06 -7.17
N GLY A 503 3.08 -2.14 -6.56
CA GLY A 503 2.90 -2.30 -5.13
C GLY A 503 3.06 -3.75 -4.71
N ASP A 504 2.77 -4.04 -3.45
CA ASP A 504 2.93 -5.35 -2.86
C ASP A 504 1.69 -5.87 -2.15
N LYS A 505 1.58 -7.19 -2.11
CA LYS A 505 0.76 -7.95 -1.16
C LYS A 505 1.59 -9.17 -0.72
N GLY A 506 2.23 -9.05 0.44
CA GLY A 506 3.14 -10.09 0.94
C GLY A 506 4.37 -10.28 0.06
N ASN A 507 4.56 -11.47 -0.54
CA ASN A 507 5.66 -11.76 -1.46
C ASN A 507 5.30 -11.58 -2.95
N THR A 508 4.11 -11.08 -3.24
CA THR A 508 3.59 -10.81 -4.58
C THR A 508 3.69 -9.32 -4.90
N SER A 509 4.17 -8.97 -6.08
CA SER A 509 4.10 -7.59 -6.60
C SER A 509 3.08 -7.50 -7.71
N ASN A 510 2.25 -6.45 -7.69
CA ASN A 510 1.49 -6.11 -8.88
C ASN A 510 2.15 -4.95 -9.64
N ILE A 511 1.98 -4.94 -10.97
CA ILE A 511 2.42 -3.87 -11.86
C ILE A 511 1.25 -3.51 -12.77
N GLY A 512 0.64 -2.36 -12.49
CA GLY A 512 -0.40 -1.79 -13.34
C GLY A 512 0.20 -0.93 -14.44
N LEU A 513 -0.30 -1.08 -15.67
CA LEU A 513 0.11 -0.31 -16.84
C LEU A 513 -1.12 0.29 -17.52
N ILE A 514 -1.13 1.61 -17.70
CA ILE A 514 -2.19 2.35 -18.39
C ILE A 514 -1.65 2.84 -19.73
N ALA A 515 -2.30 2.51 -20.82
CA ALA A 515 -1.91 3.06 -22.13
C ALA A 515 -2.03 4.59 -22.13
N ARG A 516 -0.99 5.29 -22.58
CA ARG A 516 -1.00 6.78 -22.67
C ARG A 516 -2.09 7.30 -23.62
N HIS A 517 -2.49 6.47 -24.57
CA HIS A 517 -3.63 6.73 -25.46
C HIS A 517 -4.35 5.40 -25.76
N PRO A 518 -5.69 5.39 -25.95
CA PRO A 518 -6.44 4.15 -26.25
C PRO A 518 -5.90 3.34 -27.43
N ALA A 519 -5.39 4.00 -28.46
CA ALA A 519 -4.79 3.36 -29.64
C ALA A 519 -3.51 2.55 -29.34
N LEU A 520 -2.88 2.78 -28.18
CA LEU A 520 -1.68 2.04 -27.73
C LEU A 520 -2.03 0.79 -26.92
N LEU A 521 -3.26 0.63 -26.47
CA LEU A 521 -3.68 -0.54 -25.71
C LEU A 521 -3.46 -1.87 -26.43
N PRO A 522 -3.73 -1.99 -27.76
CA PRO A 522 -3.40 -3.23 -28.49
C PRO A 522 -1.91 -3.59 -28.43
N ILE A 523 -1.00 -2.60 -28.44
CA ILE A 523 0.44 -2.84 -28.33
C ILE A 523 0.77 -3.42 -26.94
N LEU A 524 0.22 -2.84 -25.88
CA LEU A 524 0.39 -3.38 -24.52
C LEU A 524 -0.10 -4.82 -24.45
N LYS A 525 -1.28 -5.11 -24.99
CA LYS A 525 -1.85 -6.46 -24.98
C LYS A 525 -1.03 -7.49 -25.75
N HIS A 526 -0.43 -7.11 -26.86
CA HIS A 526 0.38 -8.01 -27.68
C HIS A 526 1.81 -8.19 -27.19
N GLN A 527 2.40 -7.17 -26.56
CA GLN A 527 3.83 -7.21 -26.24
C GLN A 527 4.13 -7.35 -24.74
N VAL A 528 3.20 -6.95 -23.86
CA VAL A 528 3.35 -7.16 -22.42
C VAL A 528 2.62 -8.44 -22.00
N MET A 529 3.14 -9.56 -22.53
CA MET A 529 2.64 -10.89 -22.21
C MET A 529 3.30 -11.41 -20.92
N PRO A 530 2.59 -12.26 -20.13
CA PRO A 530 3.14 -12.82 -18.89
C PRO A 530 4.52 -13.45 -19.06
N GLU A 531 4.72 -14.22 -20.11
CA GLU A 531 5.97 -14.92 -20.40
C GLU A 531 7.12 -13.94 -20.64
N ARG A 532 6.87 -12.87 -21.39
CA ARG A 532 7.87 -11.83 -21.68
C ARG A 532 8.23 -11.02 -20.44
N VAL A 533 7.24 -10.71 -19.57
CA VAL A 533 7.48 -10.04 -18.29
C VAL A 533 8.27 -10.95 -17.35
N GLN A 534 7.92 -12.25 -17.31
CA GLN A 534 8.65 -13.28 -16.56
C GLN A 534 10.12 -13.36 -17.00
N GLU A 535 10.36 -13.36 -18.29
CA GLU A 535 11.74 -13.36 -18.86
C GLU A 535 12.48 -12.08 -18.48
N TYR A 536 11.87 -10.91 -18.70
CA TYR A 536 12.51 -9.61 -18.46
C TYR A 536 12.82 -9.38 -16.97
N LEU A 537 11.91 -9.72 -16.07
CA LEU A 537 12.06 -9.56 -14.62
C LEU A 537 12.51 -10.84 -13.89
N GLY A 538 12.95 -11.89 -14.62
CA GLY A 538 13.25 -13.22 -14.06
C GLY A 538 14.32 -13.23 -12.98
N HIS A 539 15.18 -12.23 -12.92
CA HIS A 539 16.15 -12.05 -11.84
C HIS A 539 15.50 -11.64 -10.50
N LEU A 540 14.26 -11.15 -10.51
CA LEU A 540 13.48 -10.74 -9.34
C LEU A 540 12.25 -11.62 -9.11
N VAL A 541 11.54 -12.00 -10.20
CA VAL A 541 10.27 -12.74 -10.16
C VAL A 541 10.55 -14.23 -10.29
N GLN A 542 10.27 -14.99 -9.25
CA GLN A 542 10.53 -16.44 -9.18
C GLN A 542 9.26 -17.28 -9.41
N GLY A 543 8.08 -16.69 -9.21
CA GLY A 543 6.79 -17.32 -9.41
C GLY A 543 6.14 -16.95 -10.74
N PRO A 544 4.93 -17.45 -11.03
CA PRO A 544 4.21 -17.13 -12.24
C PRO A 544 3.81 -15.65 -12.30
N VAL A 545 3.61 -15.17 -13.53
CA VAL A 545 3.05 -13.85 -13.82
C VAL A 545 1.65 -14.05 -14.40
N HIS A 546 0.66 -13.38 -13.82
CA HIS A 546 -0.71 -13.34 -14.31
C HIS A 546 -1.04 -11.96 -14.86
N ARG A 547 -1.80 -11.90 -15.96
CA ARG A 547 -2.23 -10.63 -16.55
C ARG A 547 -3.74 -10.50 -16.55
N TYR A 548 -4.22 -9.39 -16.07
CA TYR A 548 -5.63 -9.01 -16.04
C TYR A 548 -5.87 -7.73 -16.84
N GLU A 549 -7.08 -7.53 -17.35
CA GLU A 549 -7.44 -6.39 -18.16
C GLU A 549 -8.41 -5.46 -17.43
N LEU A 550 -8.18 -4.14 -17.56
CA LEU A 550 -9.08 -3.09 -17.10
C LEU A 550 -9.44 -2.19 -18.30
N PRO A 551 -10.33 -2.67 -19.18
CA PRO A 551 -10.64 -1.93 -20.43
C PRO A 551 -11.25 -0.55 -20.20
N GLY A 552 -11.92 -0.33 -19.07
CA GLY A 552 -12.54 0.97 -18.75
C GLY A 552 -11.55 2.13 -18.63
N ILE A 553 -10.31 1.84 -18.23
CA ILE A 553 -9.22 2.82 -18.13
C ILE A 553 -8.06 2.51 -19.08
N HIS A 554 -8.28 1.66 -20.09
CA HIS A 554 -7.26 1.23 -21.07
C HIS A 554 -5.99 0.65 -20.43
N ALA A 555 -6.15 -0.21 -19.43
CA ALA A 555 -5.05 -0.72 -18.63
C ALA A 555 -4.97 -2.25 -18.62
N ILE A 556 -3.79 -2.72 -18.24
CA ILE A 556 -3.53 -4.11 -17.83
C ILE A 556 -2.90 -4.10 -16.44
N ASN A 557 -3.18 -5.13 -15.65
CA ASN A 557 -2.55 -5.37 -14.37
C ASN A 557 -1.81 -6.71 -14.39
N LEU A 558 -0.54 -6.69 -14.04
CA LEU A 558 0.33 -7.87 -13.93
C LEU A 558 0.48 -8.21 -12.46
N VAL A 559 0.26 -9.47 -12.10
CA VAL A 559 0.47 -9.99 -10.75
C VAL A 559 1.64 -10.95 -10.82
N CYS A 560 2.74 -10.58 -10.19
CA CYS A 560 4.02 -11.29 -10.19
C CYS A 560 4.20 -11.99 -8.84
N GLU A 561 4.03 -13.31 -8.82
CA GLU A 561 4.18 -14.09 -7.59
C GLU A 561 5.65 -14.30 -7.24
N GLN A 562 5.95 -14.47 -5.96
CA GLN A 562 7.31 -14.67 -5.43
C GLN A 562 8.32 -13.62 -5.96
N ALA A 563 7.88 -12.37 -6.08
CA ALA A 563 8.64 -11.29 -6.71
C ALA A 563 9.50 -10.48 -5.72
N LEU A 564 9.25 -10.57 -4.40
CA LEU A 564 9.78 -9.63 -3.41
C LEU A 564 10.79 -10.26 -2.42
N GLY A 565 11.24 -11.49 -2.67
CA GLY A 565 12.21 -12.17 -1.81
C GLY A 565 11.72 -12.38 -0.37
N GLY A 566 10.45 -12.76 -0.22
CA GLY A 566 9.76 -12.93 1.06
C GLY A 566 8.87 -11.75 1.46
N GLY A 567 9.03 -10.60 0.81
CA GLY A 567 8.22 -9.40 1.02
C GLY A 567 8.46 -8.70 2.35
N GLY A 568 8.05 -7.44 2.45
CA GLY A 568 8.08 -6.67 3.68
C GLY A 568 9.40 -6.74 4.44
N MET A 569 9.35 -6.96 5.75
CA MET A 569 10.56 -7.05 6.59
C MET A 569 11.36 -8.34 6.40
N ALA A 570 10.77 -9.39 5.84
CA ALA A 570 11.48 -10.66 5.57
C ALA A 570 12.47 -10.53 4.40
N SER A 571 12.18 -9.67 3.45
CA SER A 571 13.06 -9.42 2.30
C SER A 571 14.40 -8.81 2.72
N LEU A 572 15.47 -9.29 2.08
CA LEU A 572 16.82 -8.73 2.22
C LEU A 572 17.13 -7.67 1.15
N ARG A 573 16.26 -7.51 0.15
CA ARG A 573 16.44 -6.57 -0.96
C ARG A 573 16.28 -5.11 -0.50
N ASN A 574 16.84 -4.18 -1.26
CA ASN A 574 16.68 -2.74 -1.06
C ASN A 574 15.23 -2.28 -1.33
N ASP A 575 14.55 -2.93 -2.29
CA ASP A 575 13.12 -2.72 -2.56
C ASP A 575 12.30 -3.94 -2.08
N PRO A 576 11.96 -4.00 -0.78
CA PRO A 576 11.21 -5.13 -0.22
C PRO A 576 9.71 -5.08 -0.53
N LEU A 577 9.20 -3.92 -0.97
CA LEU A 577 7.80 -3.63 -1.24
C LEU A 577 7.49 -3.47 -2.73
N GLY A 578 8.47 -3.73 -3.62
CA GLY A 578 8.26 -3.68 -5.07
C GLY A 578 7.87 -2.31 -5.63
N LYS A 579 8.19 -1.22 -4.91
CA LYS A 579 7.83 0.14 -5.36
C LYS A 579 8.54 0.54 -6.65
N GLY A 580 9.71 -0.03 -6.92
CA GLY A 580 10.49 0.17 -8.14
C GLY A 580 10.16 -0.79 -9.28
N MET A 581 9.37 -1.85 -9.07
CA MET A 581 9.13 -2.90 -10.07
C MET A 581 8.52 -2.35 -11.37
N ALA A 582 7.58 -1.40 -11.28
CA ALA A 582 7.02 -0.75 -12.47
C ALA A 582 8.09 0.04 -13.23
N GLN A 583 8.99 0.74 -12.55
CA GLN A 583 10.05 1.52 -13.19
C GLN A 583 11.05 0.64 -13.92
N LEU A 584 11.35 -0.56 -13.38
CA LEU A 584 12.16 -1.55 -14.07
C LEU A 584 11.46 -2.05 -15.33
N LEU A 585 10.17 -2.39 -15.26
CA LEU A 585 9.41 -2.87 -16.41
C LEU A 585 9.21 -1.79 -17.47
N LEU A 586 9.05 -0.52 -17.08
CA LEU A 586 8.87 0.60 -18.00
C LEU A 586 10.11 0.87 -18.89
N ASP A 587 11.27 0.33 -18.55
CA ASP A 587 12.47 0.34 -19.43
C ASP A 587 12.47 -0.79 -20.48
N MET A 588 11.54 -1.75 -20.39
CA MET A 588 11.46 -2.87 -21.35
C MET A 588 11.24 -2.35 -22.78
N PRO A 589 12.07 -2.80 -23.77
CA PRO A 589 11.89 -2.38 -25.16
C PRO A 589 10.61 -3.00 -25.75
N VAL A 590 9.84 -2.19 -26.47
CA VAL A 590 8.63 -2.59 -27.19
C VAL A 590 8.62 -2.03 -28.61
N GLU A 591 8.05 -2.79 -29.54
CA GLU A 591 7.91 -2.38 -30.94
C GLU A 591 6.60 -1.58 -31.12
N VAL A 592 6.73 -0.34 -31.55
CA VAL A 592 5.58 0.56 -31.75
C VAL A 592 5.54 1.02 -33.22
N PRO A 593 4.39 0.90 -33.91
CA PRO A 593 4.26 1.46 -35.25
C PRO A 593 4.60 2.96 -35.28
N GLU A 594 5.54 3.35 -36.16
CA GLU A 594 6.05 4.74 -36.23
C GLU A 594 4.93 5.78 -36.38
N ARG A 595 3.88 5.43 -37.13
CA ARG A 595 2.71 6.27 -37.32
C ARG A 595 2.08 6.67 -35.97
N LEU A 596 1.94 5.73 -35.03
CA LEU A 596 1.35 6.02 -33.72
C LEU A 596 2.24 6.95 -32.88
N LEU A 597 3.57 6.80 -32.98
CA LEU A 597 4.50 7.70 -32.29
C LEU A 597 4.49 9.13 -32.85
N GLN A 598 4.09 9.31 -34.11
CA GLN A 598 4.01 10.63 -34.77
C GLN A 598 2.65 11.32 -34.57
N GLU A 599 1.57 10.55 -34.54
CA GLU A 599 0.20 11.07 -34.48
C GLU A 599 -0.31 11.31 -33.03
N LEU A 600 0.31 10.68 -32.03
CA LEU A 600 -0.13 10.81 -30.65
C LEU A 600 0.69 11.89 -29.92
N PRO A 601 0.05 12.71 -29.09
CA PRO A 601 0.74 13.68 -28.24
C PRO A 601 1.72 12.94 -27.30
N SER A 602 2.93 13.50 -27.20
CA SER A 602 4.00 13.02 -26.32
C SER A 602 3.64 13.19 -24.84
#